data_d0708dbc404105d11cc6da66f1a6d5d5
#
_entry.id   d0708dbc404105d11cc6da66f1a6d5d5
#
_cell.length_a   1.000
_cell.length_b   1.000
_cell.length_c   1.000
_cell.angle_alpha   90.00
_cell.angle_beta   90.00
_cell.angle_gamma   90.00
#
_symmetry.space_group_name_H-M   'P 1'
#
loop_
_entity.id
_entity.type
_entity.pdbx_description
1 polymer ?
#
loop_
_entity_poly.entity_id
_entity_poly.type
_entity_poly.pdbx_seq_one_letter_code
_entity_poly.pdbx_strand_id
1 'polypeptide(L)'
;MESQLKEIAGEELSMLSDPRINGLVTVTGVKVSPDLAQATVFYSVLAGEDEEAAHEGLQSAAGRVQAAVGQQTRLRRTPRLRFEPDPVVDRAMSIEAALREVRNSGDTDHQ
;
A
#
# COMPACT_ATOMS: atom_id res chain seq x y z
N MET A 1 5.26 -7.59 15.59
CA MET A 1 4.69 -6.24 15.52
C MET A 1 4.28 -5.83 14.11
N GLU A 2 5.14 -6.01 13.13
CA GLU A 2 4.81 -5.62 11.76
C GLU A 2 3.61 -6.38 11.20
N SER A 3 3.50 -7.67 11.49
CA SER A 3 2.35 -8.46 11.06
C SER A 3 1.05 -7.96 11.69
N GLN A 4 1.09 -7.57 12.95
CA GLN A 4 -0.07 -7.04 13.66
C GLN A 4 -0.49 -5.70 13.06
N LEU A 5 0.46 -4.82 12.78
CA LEU A 5 0.17 -3.53 12.16
C LEU A 5 -0.42 -3.71 10.77
N LYS A 6 0.10 -4.67 10.01
CA LYS A 6 -0.44 -4.98 8.69
C LYS A 6 -1.90 -5.42 8.76
N GLU A 7 -2.23 -6.28 9.71
CA GLU A 7 -3.61 -6.72 9.92
C GLU A 7 -4.52 -5.56 10.28
N ILE A 8 -4.10 -4.75 11.23
CA ILE A 8 -4.92 -3.62 11.69
C ILE A 8 -5.16 -2.63 10.56
N ALA A 9 -4.09 -2.29 9.82
CA ALA A 9 -4.21 -1.36 8.71
C ALA A 9 -5.13 -1.92 7.62
N GLY A 10 -4.96 -3.20 7.26
CA GLY A 10 -5.80 -3.83 6.26
C GLY A 10 -7.26 -3.87 6.65
N GLU A 11 -7.55 -4.21 7.90
CA GLU A 11 -8.92 -4.24 8.41
C GLU A 11 -9.55 -2.86 8.39
N GLU A 12 -8.82 -1.87 8.87
CA GLU A 12 -9.33 -0.50 8.95
C GLU A 12 -9.63 0.04 7.56
N LEU A 13 -8.75 -0.21 6.59
CA LEU A 13 -8.97 0.23 5.22
C LEU A 13 -10.16 -0.48 4.59
N SER A 14 -10.38 -1.76 4.91
CA SER A 14 -11.51 -2.50 4.36
C SER A 14 -12.86 -2.00 4.87
N MET A 15 -12.87 -1.32 6.01
CA MET A 15 -14.09 -0.76 6.60
C MET A 15 -14.40 0.64 6.10
N LEU A 16 -13.51 1.26 5.34
CA LEU A 16 -13.73 2.60 4.83
C LEU A 16 -14.73 2.59 3.67
N SER A 17 -15.57 3.62 3.63
CA SER A 17 -16.51 3.80 2.53
C SER A 17 -15.92 4.64 1.39
N ASP A 18 -14.64 4.96 1.46
CA ASP A 18 -13.99 5.80 0.46
C ASP A 18 -13.83 5.03 -0.85
N PRO A 19 -14.44 5.49 -1.95
CA PRO A 19 -14.35 4.78 -3.23
C PRO A 19 -12.95 4.78 -3.82
N ARG A 20 -12.05 5.65 -3.33
CA ARG A 20 -10.65 5.66 -3.77
C ARG A 20 -9.87 4.50 -3.19
N ILE A 21 -10.38 3.85 -2.14
CA ILE A 21 -9.68 2.81 -1.41
C ILE A 21 -10.40 1.49 -1.45
N ASN A 22 -11.71 1.51 -1.25
CA ASN A 22 -12.51 0.32 -1.01
C ASN A 22 -12.45 -0.65 -2.19
N GLY A 23 -11.85 -1.83 -1.95
CA GLY A 23 -11.70 -2.84 -2.97
C GLY A 23 -10.57 -2.59 -3.96
N LEU A 24 -9.91 -1.43 -3.90
CA LEU A 24 -8.89 -1.03 -4.86
C LEU A 24 -7.48 -1.06 -4.29
N VAL A 25 -7.35 -1.00 -2.97
CA VAL A 25 -6.05 -0.92 -2.30
C VAL A 25 -5.86 -2.14 -1.41
N THR A 26 -4.69 -2.75 -1.53
CA THR A 26 -4.29 -3.89 -0.68
C THR A 26 -3.03 -3.53 0.09
N VAL A 27 -3.04 -3.74 1.40
CA VAL A 27 -1.84 -3.58 2.21
C VAL A 27 -0.94 -4.79 1.98
N THR A 28 0.27 -4.56 1.50
CA THR A 28 1.22 -5.63 1.16
C THR A 28 2.23 -5.88 2.25
N GLY A 29 2.50 -4.90 3.10
CA GLY A 29 3.45 -5.07 4.19
C GLY A 29 3.57 -3.82 5.05
N VAL A 30 4.29 -3.94 6.14
CA VAL A 30 4.59 -2.84 7.03
C VAL A 30 6.04 -2.94 7.48
N LYS A 31 6.73 -1.82 7.50
CA LYS A 31 8.08 -1.75 8.02
C LYS A 31 8.14 -0.71 9.13
N VAL A 32 8.60 -1.13 10.31
CA VAL A 32 8.71 -0.24 11.47
C VAL A 32 10.16 0.19 11.63
N SER A 33 10.37 1.48 11.89
CA SER A 33 11.72 1.99 12.13
C SER A 33 12.31 1.41 13.42
N PRO A 34 13.66 1.34 13.54
CA PRO A 34 14.28 0.74 14.73
C PRO A 34 13.89 1.41 16.04
N ASP A 35 13.62 2.71 16.02
CA ASP A 35 13.20 3.45 17.22
C ASP A 35 11.69 3.38 17.46
N LEU A 36 10.95 2.65 16.60
CA LEU A 36 9.50 2.49 16.67
C LEU A 36 8.73 3.81 16.53
N ALA A 37 9.40 4.86 16.04
CA ALA A 37 8.76 6.16 15.89
C ALA A 37 7.94 6.28 14.60
N GLN A 38 8.27 5.49 13.59
CA GLN A 38 7.59 5.54 12.30
C GLN A 38 7.30 4.12 11.79
N ALA A 39 6.19 3.99 11.10
CA ALA A 39 5.84 2.76 10.41
C ALA A 39 5.40 3.11 8.99
N THR A 40 5.99 2.43 8.01
CA THR A 40 5.61 2.58 6.62
C THR A 40 4.68 1.45 6.23
N VAL A 41 3.48 1.79 5.81
CA VAL A 41 2.50 0.82 5.33
C VAL A 41 2.61 0.78 3.81
N PHE A 42 3.05 -0.36 3.29
CA PHE A 42 3.16 -0.54 1.85
C PHE A 42 1.84 -1.05 1.29
N TYR A 43 1.47 -0.53 0.13
CA TYR A 43 0.20 -0.89 -0.50
C TYR A 43 0.38 -1.08 -2.00
N SER A 44 -0.58 -1.79 -2.59
CA SER A 44 -0.71 -1.88 -4.04
C SER A 44 -2.11 -1.45 -4.42
N VAL A 45 -2.23 -0.88 -5.61
CA VAL A 45 -3.50 -0.43 -6.17
C VAL A 45 -3.86 -1.36 -7.32
N LEU A 46 -5.15 -1.70 -7.42
CA LEU A 46 -5.64 -2.56 -8.49
C LEU A 46 -5.25 -1.98 -9.85
N ALA A 47 -4.77 -2.85 -10.73
CA ALA A 47 -4.29 -2.43 -12.06
C ALA A 47 -5.38 -1.67 -12.82
N GLY A 48 -5.00 -0.56 -13.44
CA GLY A 48 -5.92 0.29 -14.19
C GLY A 48 -6.62 1.36 -13.38
N GLU A 49 -6.44 1.35 -12.06
CA GLU A 49 -7.06 2.35 -11.19
C GLU A 49 -6.11 3.53 -10.94
N ASP A 50 -6.68 4.63 -10.48
CA ASP A 50 -5.94 5.88 -10.25
C ASP A 50 -5.11 5.79 -8.97
N GLU A 51 -3.80 5.64 -9.12
CA GLU A 51 -2.89 5.53 -7.98
C GLU A 51 -2.81 6.82 -7.17
N GLU A 52 -2.90 7.96 -7.81
CA GLU A 52 -2.87 9.24 -7.10
C GLU A 52 -4.10 9.42 -6.22
N ALA A 53 -5.27 9.10 -6.75
CA ALA A 53 -6.50 9.18 -5.99
C ALA A 53 -6.46 8.22 -4.79
N ALA A 54 -5.94 7.01 -5.00
CA ALA A 54 -5.78 6.04 -3.93
C ALA A 54 -4.84 6.58 -2.84
N HIS A 55 -3.72 7.17 -3.24
CA HIS A 55 -2.78 7.74 -2.29
C HIS A 55 -3.40 8.86 -1.46
N GLU A 56 -4.14 9.75 -2.12
CA GLU A 56 -4.87 10.82 -1.42
C GLU A 56 -5.86 10.26 -0.41
N GLY A 57 -6.59 9.23 -0.81
CA GLY A 57 -7.53 8.55 0.07
C GLY A 57 -6.84 7.96 1.29
N LEU A 58 -5.69 7.33 1.08
CA LEU A 58 -4.90 6.75 2.17
C LEU A 58 -4.39 7.82 3.12
N GLN A 59 -3.93 8.95 2.60
CA GLN A 59 -3.49 10.04 3.45
C GLN A 59 -4.64 10.62 4.27
N SER A 60 -5.82 10.71 3.69
CA SER A 60 -7.01 11.14 4.42
C SER A 60 -7.39 10.14 5.53
N ALA A 61 -7.14 8.86 5.30
CA ALA A 61 -7.47 7.81 6.26
C ALA A 61 -6.38 7.59 7.30
N ALA A 62 -5.20 8.19 7.12
CA ALA A 62 -4.05 7.92 7.99
C ALA A 62 -4.34 8.13 9.47
N GLY A 63 -5.04 9.20 9.80
CA GLY A 63 -5.39 9.48 11.20
C GLY A 63 -6.27 8.41 11.81
N ARG A 64 -7.23 7.90 11.04
CA ARG A 64 -8.12 6.84 11.48
C ARG A 64 -7.37 5.53 11.69
N VAL A 65 -6.50 5.18 10.75
CA VAL A 65 -5.69 3.96 10.87
C VAL A 65 -4.74 4.08 12.06
N GLN A 66 -4.13 5.25 12.22
CA GLN A 66 -3.23 5.49 13.36
C GLN A 66 -3.96 5.35 14.70
N ALA A 67 -5.17 5.89 14.79
CA ALA A 67 -5.98 5.75 16.00
C ALA A 67 -6.30 4.28 16.27
N ALA A 68 -6.64 3.51 15.25
CA ALA A 68 -6.92 2.10 15.38
C ALA A 68 -5.70 1.32 15.88
N VAL A 69 -4.52 1.64 15.34
CA VAL A 69 -3.27 1.04 15.80
C VAL A 69 -3.03 1.35 17.26
N GLY A 70 -3.24 2.60 17.66
CA GLY A 70 -3.06 3.02 19.04
C GLY A 70 -4.01 2.31 20.00
N GLN A 71 -5.23 2.03 19.56
CA GLN A 71 -6.23 1.34 20.40
C GLN A 71 -6.00 -0.16 20.49
N GLN A 72 -5.50 -0.77 19.42
CA GLN A 72 -5.39 -2.22 19.33
C GLN A 72 -4.00 -2.75 19.70
N THR A 73 -3.03 -1.87 19.86
CA THR A 73 -1.69 -2.25 20.29
C THR A 73 -1.42 -1.68 21.68
N ARG A 74 -0.54 -2.36 22.42
CA ARG A 74 -0.13 -1.90 23.75
C ARG A 74 1.19 -1.17 23.70
N LEU A 75 1.43 -0.44 22.63
CA LEU A 75 2.64 0.32 22.47
C LEU A 75 2.56 1.59 23.32
N ARG A 76 3.67 1.94 23.95
CA ARG A 76 3.76 3.19 24.72
C ARG A 76 3.53 4.40 23.85
N ARG A 77 4.00 4.31 22.60
CA ARG A 77 3.89 5.38 21.65
C ARG A 77 3.48 4.77 20.32
N THR A 78 2.40 5.27 19.75
CA THR A 78 1.94 4.81 18.45
C THR A 78 2.90 5.33 17.36
N PRO A 79 3.49 4.45 16.56
CA PRO A 79 4.32 4.91 15.46
C PRO A 79 3.54 5.79 14.50
N ARG A 80 4.21 6.79 13.94
CA ARG A 80 3.60 7.62 12.91
C ARG A 80 3.50 6.84 11.62
N LEU A 81 2.30 6.74 11.08
CA LEU A 81 2.06 5.93 9.89
C LEU A 81 2.29 6.74 8.61
N ARG A 82 2.93 6.11 7.65
CA ARG A 82 3.09 6.61 6.29
C ARG A 82 2.61 5.54 5.34
N PHE A 83 2.01 5.96 4.25
CA PHE A 83 1.60 5.03 3.19
C PHE A 83 2.48 5.24 1.98
N GLU A 84 3.05 4.15 1.46
CA GLU A 84 3.89 4.19 0.27
C GLU A 84 3.55 3.02 -0.64
N PRO A 85 3.61 3.22 -1.97
CA PRO A 85 3.45 2.10 -2.90
C PRO A 85 4.52 1.05 -2.64
N ASP A 86 4.15 -0.22 -2.73
CA ASP A 86 5.11 -1.30 -2.53
C ASP A 86 6.10 -1.30 -3.71
N PRO A 87 7.39 -1.05 -3.46
CA PRO A 87 8.37 -0.95 -4.55
C PRO A 87 8.57 -2.27 -5.29
N VAL A 88 8.34 -3.40 -4.63
CA VAL A 88 8.47 -4.71 -5.28
C VAL A 88 7.31 -4.92 -6.26
N VAL A 89 6.09 -4.58 -5.85
CA VAL A 89 4.93 -4.69 -6.73
C VAL A 89 5.05 -3.73 -7.91
N ASP A 90 5.40 -2.47 -7.64
CA ASP A 90 5.57 -1.47 -8.68
C ASP A 90 6.64 -1.89 -9.70
N ARG A 91 7.75 -2.43 -9.20
CA ARG A 91 8.83 -2.88 -10.07
C ARG A 91 8.39 -4.06 -10.92
N ALA A 92 7.66 -5.01 -10.34
CA ALA A 92 7.16 -6.16 -11.07
C ALA A 92 6.17 -5.74 -12.16
N MET A 93 5.30 -4.79 -11.85
CA MET A 93 4.34 -4.27 -12.83
C MET A 93 5.05 -3.53 -13.97
N SER A 94 6.09 -2.76 -13.64
CA SER A 94 6.88 -2.07 -14.64
C SER A 94 7.60 -3.03 -15.58
N ILE A 95 8.13 -4.12 -15.03
CA ILE A 95 8.78 -5.15 -15.81
C ILE A 95 7.79 -5.83 -16.74
N GLU A 96 6.62 -6.17 -16.24
CA GLU A 96 5.56 -6.78 -17.03
C GLU A 96 5.13 -5.87 -18.19
N ALA A 97 4.97 -4.58 -17.90
CA ALA A 97 4.60 -3.61 -18.94
C ALA A 97 5.67 -3.52 -20.02
N ALA A 98 6.94 -3.48 -19.61
CA ALA A 98 8.05 -3.45 -20.54
C ALA A 98 8.11 -4.71 -21.40
N LEU A 99 7.90 -5.87 -20.79
CA LEU A 99 7.88 -7.14 -21.51
C LEU A 99 6.71 -7.20 -22.48
N ARG A 100 5.58 -6.64 -22.10
CA ARG A 100 4.41 -6.61 -22.96
C ARG A 100 4.65 -5.75 -24.20
N GLU A 101 5.30 -4.60 -24.02
CA GLU A 101 5.70 -3.75 -25.14
C GLU A 101 6.67 -4.44 -26.07
N VAL A 102 7.68 -5.08 -25.53
CA VAL A 102 8.66 -5.83 -26.32
C VAL A 102 7.96 -6.94 -27.09
N ARG A 103 7.05 -7.65 -26.45
CA ARG A 103 6.31 -8.73 -27.08
C ARG A 103 5.47 -8.23 -28.25
N ASN A 104 4.81 -7.08 -28.06
CA ASN A 104 3.92 -6.53 -29.07
C ASN A 104 4.66 -5.94 -30.27
N SER A 105 5.83 -5.36 -30.04
CA SER A 105 6.61 -4.77 -31.14
C SER A 105 7.69 -5.69 -31.64
N GLY A 106 8.19 -6.57 -30.80
CA GLY A 106 9.28 -7.46 -31.13
C GLY A 106 8.86 -8.68 -31.90
N ASP A 107 7.63 -9.10 -31.78
CA ASP A 107 7.11 -10.26 -32.49
C ASP A 107 7.17 -10.08 -33.99
N THR A 108 7.20 -8.85 -34.42
CA THR A 108 7.31 -8.54 -35.81
C THR A 108 8.75 -8.42 -36.29
N ASP A 109 9.65 -8.32 -35.35
CA ASP A 109 11.01 -8.07 -35.69
C ASP A 109 11.86 -9.22 -35.57
N HIS A 110 11.69 -10.03 -34.87
CA HIS A 110 12.61 -10.90 -34.70
C HIS A 110 12.39 -11.98 -34.40
N GLN A 111 12.15 -11.84 -34.47
CA GLN A 111 12.24 -12.57 -34.15
C GLN A 111 12.81 -13.08 -34.34
#